data_b075a6f0aa8391ac735a71d526d7382a
#
_entry.id   b075a6f0aa8391ac735a71d526d7382a
#
_cell.length_a   1.000
_cell.length_b   1.000
_cell.length_c   1.000
_cell.angle_alpha   90.00
_cell.angle_beta   90.00
_cell.angle_gamma   90.00
#
_symmetry.space_group_name_H-M   'P 1'
#
loop_
_entity.id
_entity.type
_entity.pdbx_description
1 polymer ?
#
loop_
_entity_poly.entity_id
_entity_poly.type
_entity_poly.pdbx_seq_one_letter_code
_entity_poly.pdbx_strand_id
1 'polypeptide(L)'
;MSKKLINQKRAERILDRENIDGLVVTSPINFYYVTGYWGLYYTPLGFDACYFSVMPKDSSKTPGMVLPALEVRRLETTGKPWIDNIVSYSSKGDGELFDDDFPKGQEYKGWPIDQNASLNPLEEKWRSVTQEFSGSYSENSIQALIRAIKGADLDGKRVLIDDLRIEKWLTEETGINVDCIFRPDLFNEIRMVKTENEIEIMKEAAIINEQSMLAAIDFMADGTTWKQLENFYMSEMATRGGRGVYMMCGVGELPNGICKEGEPIMFDALGQHKRYHGDFGRCAVIGYPSQLHIERHQAILEGWEKAKEFLKPGSTYDQISQEVGNHIRSLGFSSFRNPVVHGLGLEHTDDPKSIGTQPGVKISQSLEKNMIINIDMPFTEIGWGSVHMEDTILITDDGFERLSTADFSLRSS
;
A
#
# COMPACT_ATOMS: atom_id res chain seq x y z
N MET A 1 -12.76 -11.24 11.75
CA MET A 1 -12.20 -9.91 12.09
C MET A 1 -11.09 -9.61 11.09
N SER A 2 -11.01 -8.38 10.59
CA SER A 2 -9.86 -7.95 9.80
C SER A 2 -8.60 -7.98 10.66
N LYS A 3 -7.44 -8.28 10.03
CA LYS A 3 -6.16 -8.27 10.75
C LYS A 3 -5.79 -6.82 11.13
N LYS A 4 -5.24 -6.63 12.32
CA LYS A 4 -4.64 -5.36 12.73
C LYS A 4 -3.32 -5.20 11.97
N LEU A 5 -3.22 -4.16 11.14
CA LEU A 5 -2.05 -3.88 10.30
C LEU A 5 -1.08 -2.92 10.98
N ILE A 6 -1.61 -1.90 11.65
CA ILE A 6 -0.80 -0.84 12.24
C ILE A 6 0.21 -1.35 13.27
N ASN A 7 1.47 -0.94 13.12
CA ASN A 7 2.52 -1.11 14.11
C ASN A 7 2.33 -0.13 15.27
N GLN A 8 1.43 -0.47 16.20
CA GLN A 8 1.02 0.41 17.28
C GLN A 8 2.19 0.81 18.19
N LYS A 9 3.08 -0.12 18.54
CA LYS A 9 4.24 0.18 19.40
C LYS A 9 5.20 1.18 18.75
N ARG A 10 5.37 1.09 17.42
CA ARG A 10 6.16 2.06 16.67
C ARG A 10 5.46 3.41 16.59
N ALA A 11 4.14 3.41 16.32
CA ALA A 11 3.34 4.62 16.34
C ALA A 11 3.43 5.34 17.69
N GLU A 12 3.26 4.65 18.81
CA GLU A 12 3.39 5.20 20.15
C GLU A 12 4.75 5.89 20.36
N ARG A 13 5.87 5.23 19.98
CA ARG A 13 7.22 5.82 20.11
C ARG A 13 7.42 7.08 19.27
N ILE A 14 6.91 7.09 18.04
CA ILE A 14 7.02 8.21 17.11
C ILE A 14 6.16 9.38 17.62
N LEU A 15 4.93 9.11 18.03
CA LEU A 15 4.03 10.12 18.59
C LEU A 15 4.58 10.71 19.90
N ASP A 16 5.23 9.92 20.76
CA ASP A 16 5.92 10.40 21.96
C ASP A 16 7.06 11.34 21.61
N ARG A 17 7.92 10.95 20.67
CA ARG A 17 9.05 11.78 20.21
C ARG A 17 8.58 13.15 19.69
N GLU A 18 7.46 13.19 18.98
CA GLU A 18 6.90 14.41 18.38
C GLU A 18 5.95 15.16 19.33
N ASN A 19 5.73 14.66 20.55
CA ASN A 19 4.77 15.22 21.51
C ASN A 19 3.35 15.32 20.92
N ILE A 20 2.86 14.22 20.36
CA ILE A 20 1.53 14.06 19.75
C ILE A 20 0.74 13.04 20.56
N ASP A 21 -0.56 13.27 20.76
CA ASP A 21 -1.42 12.46 21.63
C ASP A 21 -2.21 11.36 20.89
N GLY A 22 -2.32 11.48 19.58
CA GLY A 22 -3.02 10.50 18.75
C GLY A 22 -2.97 10.86 17.29
N LEU A 23 -3.68 10.09 16.47
CA LEU A 23 -3.79 10.34 15.03
C LEU A 23 -5.25 10.33 14.57
N VAL A 24 -5.53 11.12 13.53
CA VAL A 24 -6.80 11.16 12.80
C VAL A 24 -6.50 11.03 11.32
N VAL A 25 -7.03 10.01 10.69
CA VAL A 25 -6.75 9.68 9.29
C VAL A 25 -8.02 9.62 8.45
N THR A 26 -7.90 10.03 7.19
CA THR A 26 -8.97 9.93 6.17
C THR A 26 -8.47 9.44 4.83
N SER A 27 -7.14 9.51 4.56
CA SER A 27 -6.62 8.98 3.30
C SER A 27 -6.88 7.48 3.20
N PRO A 28 -7.21 6.95 2.00
CA PRO A 28 -7.54 5.54 1.83
C PRO A 28 -6.48 4.59 2.39
N ILE A 29 -5.20 4.92 2.18
CA ILE A 29 -4.06 4.10 2.60
C ILE A 29 -3.92 4.09 4.12
N ASN A 30 -3.90 5.25 4.77
CA ASN A 30 -3.73 5.33 6.20
C ASN A 30 -4.97 4.83 6.96
N PHE A 31 -6.18 5.11 6.43
CA PHE A 31 -7.39 4.52 6.99
C PHE A 31 -7.35 3.00 6.96
N TYR A 32 -6.98 2.40 5.81
CA TYR A 32 -6.83 0.96 5.70
C TYR A 32 -5.74 0.42 6.64
N TYR A 33 -4.60 1.09 6.72
CA TYR A 33 -3.50 0.72 7.62
C TYR A 33 -3.93 0.69 9.09
N VAL A 34 -4.65 1.73 9.53
CA VAL A 34 -5.10 1.83 10.92
C VAL A 34 -6.21 0.84 11.23
N THR A 35 -7.19 0.67 10.33
CA THR A 35 -8.41 -0.09 10.61
C THR A 35 -8.40 -1.53 10.11
N GLY A 36 -7.59 -1.84 9.11
CA GLY A 36 -7.66 -3.10 8.35
C GLY A 36 -8.91 -3.21 7.47
N TYR A 37 -9.67 -2.12 7.31
CA TYR A 37 -10.91 -2.08 6.54
C TYR A 37 -10.77 -1.20 5.31
N TRP A 38 -11.17 -1.71 4.15
CA TRP A 38 -11.21 -0.95 2.91
C TRP A 38 -12.65 -0.62 2.53
N GLY A 39 -13.03 0.66 2.65
CA GLY A 39 -14.36 1.13 2.31
C GLY A 39 -14.66 1.05 0.81
N LEU A 40 -15.91 0.72 0.47
CA LEU A 40 -16.35 0.62 -0.94
C LEU A 40 -16.14 1.94 -1.68
N TYR A 41 -16.50 3.04 -1.03
CA TYR A 41 -16.52 4.35 -1.66
C TYR A 41 -15.14 4.92 -1.96
N TYR A 42 -14.06 4.37 -1.40
CA TYR A 42 -12.71 4.77 -1.81
C TYR A 42 -12.44 4.53 -3.29
N THR A 43 -13.06 3.53 -3.90
CA THR A 43 -12.88 3.26 -5.33
C THR A 43 -13.46 4.37 -6.22
N PRO A 44 -14.74 4.79 -6.06
CA PRO A 44 -15.32 5.85 -6.89
C PRO A 44 -15.02 7.28 -6.40
N LEU A 45 -14.83 7.51 -5.09
CA LEU A 45 -14.76 8.85 -4.50
C LEU A 45 -13.37 9.22 -3.96
N GLY A 46 -12.46 8.24 -3.78
CA GLY A 46 -11.13 8.52 -3.25
C GLY A 46 -11.19 9.22 -1.88
N PHE A 47 -10.51 10.35 -1.77
CA PHE A 47 -10.46 11.16 -0.54
C PHE A 47 -11.81 11.78 -0.12
N ASP A 48 -12.77 11.88 -1.03
CA ASP A 48 -14.09 12.47 -0.73
C ASP A 48 -15.06 11.45 -0.14
N ALA A 49 -14.62 10.22 0.09
CA ALA A 49 -15.42 9.16 0.71
C ALA A 49 -15.76 9.43 2.19
N CYS A 50 -15.08 10.36 2.84
CA CYS A 50 -15.32 10.79 4.23
C CYS A 50 -15.34 9.65 5.27
N TYR A 51 -14.40 8.71 5.12
CA TYR A 51 -14.10 7.76 6.19
C TYR A 51 -13.02 8.35 7.10
N PHE A 52 -13.16 8.16 8.41
CA PHE A 52 -12.11 8.58 9.34
C PHE A 52 -11.80 7.47 10.33
N SER A 53 -10.54 7.45 10.78
CA SER A 53 -10.19 6.70 11.98
C SER A 53 -9.44 7.60 12.95
N VAL A 54 -9.78 7.44 14.22
CA VAL A 54 -9.19 8.15 15.34
C VAL A 54 -8.51 7.14 16.22
N MET A 55 -7.20 7.28 16.41
CA MET A 55 -6.42 6.36 17.21
C MET A 55 -5.62 7.14 18.26
N PRO A 56 -5.95 7.01 19.55
CA PRO A 56 -5.17 7.60 20.63
C PRO A 56 -3.80 6.91 20.73
N LYS A 57 -2.77 7.67 21.12
CA LYS A 57 -1.44 7.13 21.45
C LYS A 57 -1.52 6.14 22.60
N ASP A 58 -2.27 6.50 23.64
CA ASP A 58 -2.51 5.65 24.80
C ASP A 58 -3.35 4.43 24.41
N SER A 59 -2.73 3.27 24.39
CA SER A 59 -3.37 1.99 24.02
C SER A 59 -4.46 1.53 25.00
N SER A 60 -4.57 2.16 26.19
CA SER A 60 -5.68 1.92 27.11
C SER A 60 -6.99 2.61 26.70
N LYS A 61 -6.91 3.58 25.76
CA LYS A 61 -8.06 4.29 25.22
C LYS A 61 -8.61 3.57 23.98
N THR A 62 -9.90 3.79 23.71
CA THR A 62 -10.60 3.11 22.62
C THR A 62 -10.43 3.86 21.31
N PRO A 63 -9.85 3.26 20.26
CA PRO A 63 -9.82 3.86 18.94
C PRO A 63 -11.21 3.91 18.33
N GLY A 64 -11.47 4.89 17.46
CA GLY A 64 -12.75 5.07 16.78
C GLY A 64 -12.60 4.92 15.25
N MET A 65 -13.65 4.43 14.61
CA MET A 65 -13.78 4.38 13.16
C MET A 65 -15.09 5.03 12.73
N VAL A 66 -15.04 5.95 11.77
CA VAL A 66 -16.19 6.67 11.24
C VAL A 66 -16.53 6.14 9.85
N LEU A 67 -17.77 5.72 9.67
CA LEU A 67 -18.29 5.15 8.43
C LEU A 67 -19.64 5.75 8.04
N PRO A 68 -19.94 5.92 6.74
CA PRO A 68 -21.29 6.21 6.29
C PRO A 68 -22.23 5.04 6.59
N ALA A 69 -23.51 5.32 6.79
CA ALA A 69 -24.53 4.32 7.15
C ALA A 69 -24.60 3.15 6.18
N LEU A 70 -24.37 3.38 4.88
CA LEU A 70 -24.36 2.31 3.86
C LEU A 70 -23.23 1.30 4.06
N GLU A 71 -22.10 1.70 4.64
CA GLU A 71 -20.98 0.79 4.92
C GLU A 71 -21.24 -0.11 6.12
N VAL A 72 -22.01 0.35 7.09
CA VAL A 72 -22.27 -0.41 8.32
C VAL A 72 -22.82 -1.82 8.00
N ARG A 73 -23.74 -1.93 7.06
CA ARG A 73 -24.31 -3.22 6.65
C ARG A 73 -23.29 -4.15 5.96
N ARG A 74 -22.27 -3.57 5.36
CA ARG A 74 -21.23 -4.35 4.68
C ARG A 74 -20.23 -5.00 5.64
N LEU A 75 -20.16 -4.53 6.88
CA LEU A 75 -19.25 -5.07 7.88
C LEU A 75 -19.43 -6.59 8.08
N GLU A 76 -20.65 -7.09 7.98
CA GLU A 76 -20.90 -8.53 8.08
C GLU A 76 -20.41 -9.34 6.89
N THR A 77 -20.41 -8.75 5.68
CA THR A 77 -19.96 -9.42 4.45
C THR A 77 -18.48 -9.26 4.19
N THR A 78 -17.89 -8.15 4.61
CA THR A 78 -16.46 -7.83 4.41
C THR A 78 -15.58 -8.22 5.59
N GLY A 79 -16.19 -8.62 6.71
CA GLY A 79 -15.53 -8.89 8.00
C GLY A 79 -15.46 -7.63 8.88
N LYS A 80 -15.78 -7.80 10.16
CA LYS A 80 -15.65 -6.70 11.14
C LYS A 80 -14.19 -6.27 11.26
N PRO A 81 -13.91 -4.95 11.31
CA PRO A 81 -12.59 -4.44 11.65
C PRO A 81 -12.21 -4.84 13.08
N TRP A 82 -10.93 -4.68 13.42
CA TRP A 82 -10.46 -4.90 14.79
C TRP A 82 -10.85 -3.77 15.75
N ILE A 83 -11.34 -2.63 15.20
CA ILE A 83 -11.87 -1.49 15.96
C ILE A 83 -13.37 -1.70 16.19
N ASP A 84 -13.75 -1.87 17.44
CA ASP A 84 -15.16 -2.11 17.83
C ASP A 84 -15.98 -0.82 17.92
N ASN A 85 -15.34 0.32 18.24
CA ASN A 85 -16.03 1.61 18.34
C ASN A 85 -16.25 2.22 16.96
N ILE A 86 -17.39 1.88 16.36
CA ILE A 86 -17.79 2.40 15.06
C ILE A 86 -18.82 3.51 15.27
N VAL A 87 -18.52 4.71 14.77
CA VAL A 87 -19.39 5.86 14.73
C VAL A 87 -19.92 6.02 13.32
N SER A 88 -21.22 5.91 13.14
CA SER A 88 -21.82 6.05 11.82
C SER A 88 -22.51 7.41 11.63
N TYR A 89 -22.62 7.81 10.38
CA TYR A 89 -23.31 9.03 10.00
C TYR A 89 -24.23 8.80 8.79
N SER A 90 -25.22 9.68 8.68
CA SER A 90 -26.13 9.75 7.56
C SER A 90 -26.14 11.19 7.04
N SER A 91 -26.03 11.40 5.73
CA SER A 91 -26.05 12.73 5.13
C SER A 91 -27.22 12.89 4.16
N LYS A 92 -27.74 14.12 4.06
CA LYS A 92 -28.64 14.48 2.96
C LYS A 92 -27.89 14.28 1.63
N GLY A 93 -28.41 13.44 0.77
CA GLY A 93 -27.77 13.12 -0.51
C GLY A 93 -27.22 11.68 -0.62
N ASP A 94 -27.30 10.90 0.45
CA ASP A 94 -27.02 9.44 0.36
C ASP A 94 -28.14 8.69 -0.39
N GLY A 95 -28.92 9.43 -1.16
CA GLY A 95 -29.90 8.94 -2.10
C GLY A 95 -31.24 8.53 -1.48
N GLU A 96 -31.98 7.75 -2.22
CA GLU A 96 -33.36 7.27 -1.93
C GLU A 96 -33.49 6.47 -0.63
N LEU A 97 -32.40 6.28 0.11
CA LEU A 97 -32.38 5.52 1.37
C LEU A 97 -32.83 6.32 2.59
N PHE A 98 -32.89 7.63 2.46
CA PHE A 98 -33.21 8.54 3.55
C PHE A 98 -34.44 9.39 3.18
N ASP A 99 -35.39 9.40 4.05
CA ASP A 99 -36.54 10.25 3.95
C ASP A 99 -36.10 11.72 4.08
N ASP A 100 -36.38 12.61 3.12
CA ASP A 100 -36.00 14.03 3.15
C ASP A 100 -36.55 14.79 4.39
N ASP A 101 -37.55 14.23 5.03
CA ASP A 101 -38.15 14.73 6.27
C ASP A 101 -37.50 14.13 7.54
N PHE A 102 -36.32 13.51 7.43
CA PHE A 102 -35.65 12.92 8.59
C PHE A 102 -35.26 13.99 9.60
N PRO A 103 -36.00 14.12 10.72
CA PRO A 103 -35.73 15.14 11.73
C PRO A 103 -34.35 14.86 12.36
N LYS A 104 -33.66 15.95 12.77
CA LYS A 104 -32.42 15.84 13.54
C LYS A 104 -32.56 14.84 14.67
N GLY A 105 -31.67 13.84 14.71
CA GLY A 105 -31.63 12.81 15.75
C GLY A 105 -32.61 11.65 15.59
N GLN A 106 -33.29 11.52 14.43
CA GLN A 106 -34.05 10.30 14.15
C GLN A 106 -33.17 9.14 13.64
N GLU A 107 -33.64 7.94 13.96
CA GLU A 107 -32.97 6.69 13.64
C GLU A 107 -33.03 6.35 12.15
N TYR A 108 -31.95 5.84 11.61
CA TYR A 108 -31.96 5.19 10.30
C TYR A 108 -32.86 3.94 10.36
N LYS A 109 -33.90 3.89 9.53
CA LYS A 109 -34.87 2.78 9.54
C LYS A 109 -34.37 1.52 8.81
N GLY A 110 -33.22 1.58 8.16
CA GLY A 110 -32.69 0.48 7.35
C GLY A 110 -33.43 0.30 6.02
N TRP A 111 -33.12 -0.77 5.32
CA TRP A 111 -33.84 -1.15 4.12
C TRP A 111 -35.28 -1.57 4.47
N PRO A 112 -36.29 -1.17 3.67
CA PRO A 112 -37.63 -1.69 3.82
C PRO A 112 -37.63 -3.23 3.69
N ILE A 113 -38.36 -3.88 4.59
CA ILE A 113 -38.54 -5.33 4.55
C ILE A 113 -39.93 -5.62 3.98
N ASP A 114 -39.99 -6.51 2.98
CA ASP A 114 -41.27 -7.01 2.52
C ASP A 114 -41.95 -7.78 3.67
N GLN A 115 -43.15 -7.30 4.08
CA GLN A 115 -43.88 -7.84 5.20
C GLN A 115 -44.28 -9.32 5.02
N ASN A 116 -44.30 -9.81 3.79
CA ASN A 116 -44.64 -11.18 3.45
C ASN A 116 -43.41 -12.06 3.22
N ALA A 117 -42.18 -11.52 3.24
CA ALA A 117 -40.96 -12.27 3.02
C ALA A 117 -40.43 -12.92 4.31
N SER A 118 -39.99 -14.14 4.18
CA SER A 118 -39.15 -14.77 5.19
C SER A 118 -37.69 -14.41 4.91
N LEU A 119 -37.02 -13.79 5.86
CA LEU A 119 -35.63 -13.38 5.72
C LEU A 119 -34.72 -14.62 5.75
N ASN A 120 -33.76 -14.66 4.86
CA ASN A 120 -32.68 -15.65 4.94
C ASN A 120 -31.64 -15.26 6.03
N PRO A 121 -30.71 -16.15 6.40
CA PRO A 121 -29.72 -15.87 7.46
C PRO A 121 -28.85 -14.64 7.21
N LEU A 122 -28.56 -14.27 5.98
CA LEU A 122 -27.79 -13.08 5.63
C LEU A 122 -28.62 -11.81 5.82
N GLU A 123 -29.86 -11.82 5.39
CA GLU A 123 -30.82 -10.71 5.55
C GLU A 123 -31.12 -10.46 7.04
N GLU A 124 -31.23 -11.52 7.85
CA GLU A 124 -31.37 -11.40 9.30
C GLU A 124 -30.14 -10.74 9.94
N LYS A 125 -28.94 -11.09 9.47
CA LYS A 125 -27.70 -10.41 9.93
C LYS A 125 -27.72 -8.94 9.55
N TRP A 126 -28.10 -8.57 8.34
CA TRP A 126 -28.20 -7.17 7.92
C TRP A 126 -29.19 -6.39 8.77
N ARG A 127 -30.33 -7.01 9.07
CA ARG A 127 -31.32 -6.43 9.99
C ARG A 127 -30.74 -6.19 11.38
N SER A 128 -30.06 -7.19 11.92
CA SER A 128 -29.41 -7.13 13.23
C SER A 128 -28.36 -6.00 13.31
N VAL A 129 -27.48 -5.90 12.32
CA VAL A 129 -26.46 -4.83 12.26
C VAL A 129 -27.12 -3.46 12.15
N THR A 130 -28.15 -3.30 11.33
CA THR A 130 -28.89 -2.05 11.21
C THR A 130 -29.53 -1.65 12.56
N GLN A 131 -30.08 -2.63 13.30
CA GLN A 131 -30.67 -2.40 14.62
C GLN A 131 -29.60 -2.04 15.68
N GLU A 132 -28.42 -2.65 15.64
CA GLU A 132 -27.31 -2.35 16.55
C GLU A 132 -26.89 -0.87 16.46
N PHE A 133 -26.93 -0.27 15.27
CA PHE A 133 -26.57 1.13 15.06
C PHE A 133 -27.77 2.08 15.12
N SER A 134 -28.98 1.58 15.27
CA SER A 134 -30.20 2.40 15.38
C SER A 134 -30.09 3.39 16.53
N GLY A 135 -30.40 4.66 16.28
CA GLY A 135 -30.29 5.74 17.27
C GLY A 135 -28.89 6.29 17.50
N SER A 136 -27.87 5.73 16.87
CA SER A 136 -26.47 6.15 17.06
C SER A 136 -25.89 7.00 15.93
N TYR A 137 -26.64 7.23 14.84
CA TYR A 137 -26.16 7.97 13.68
C TYR A 137 -25.93 9.45 13.98
N SER A 138 -24.81 9.97 13.49
CA SER A 138 -24.52 11.40 13.48
C SER A 138 -25.13 12.06 12.25
N GLU A 139 -25.42 13.37 12.31
CA GLU A 139 -26.08 14.14 11.23
C GLU A 139 -25.23 14.22 9.95
N ASN A 140 -23.90 14.17 10.10
CA ASN A 140 -22.93 14.20 9.00
C ASN A 140 -21.60 13.60 9.44
N SER A 141 -20.67 13.48 8.50
CA SER A 141 -19.36 12.88 8.71
C SER A 141 -18.51 13.64 9.73
N ILE A 142 -18.61 14.97 9.80
CA ILE A 142 -17.81 15.80 10.72
C ILE A 142 -18.32 15.66 12.15
N GLN A 143 -19.65 15.64 12.36
CA GLN A 143 -20.22 15.37 13.68
C GLN A 143 -19.86 13.95 14.16
N ALA A 144 -19.81 12.98 13.27
CA ALA A 144 -19.33 11.63 13.60
C ALA A 144 -17.84 11.64 13.98
N LEU A 145 -16.99 12.37 13.23
CA LEU A 145 -15.58 12.53 13.54
C LEU A 145 -15.39 13.17 14.93
N ILE A 146 -16.12 14.24 15.25
CA ILE A 146 -16.07 14.90 16.56
C ILE A 146 -16.44 13.92 17.68
N ARG A 147 -17.48 13.11 17.49
CA ARG A 147 -17.85 12.06 18.45
C ARG A 147 -16.73 11.03 18.63
N ALA A 148 -16.08 10.61 17.55
CA ALA A 148 -14.98 9.67 17.62
C ALA A 148 -13.76 10.27 18.35
N ILE A 149 -13.41 11.55 18.09
CA ILE A 149 -12.32 12.27 18.77
C ILE A 149 -12.61 12.37 20.27
N LYS A 150 -13.81 12.78 20.67
CA LYS A 150 -14.20 12.86 22.08
C LYS A 150 -14.22 11.48 22.75
N GLY A 151 -14.72 10.46 22.05
CA GLY A 151 -14.72 9.07 22.53
C GLY A 151 -13.31 8.48 22.72
N ALA A 152 -12.34 8.97 21.97
CA ALA A 152 -10.93 8.61 22.08
C ALA A 152 -10.14 9.46 23.10
N ASP A 153 -10.80 10.43 23.78
CA ASP A 153 -10.18 11.38 24.74
C ASP A 153 -9.08 12.25 24.10
N LEU A 154 -9.33 12.70 22.86
CA LEU A 154 -8.41 13.56 22.10
C LEU A 154 -8.89 15.01 21.94
N ASP A 155 -10.00 15.40 22.57
CA ASP A 155 -10.43 16.80 22.65
C ASP A 155 -9.44 17.61 23.52
N GLY A 156 -8.99 18.75 23.03
CA GLY A 156 -7.96 19.56 23.66
C GLY A 156 -6.52 19.02 23.47
N LYS A 157 -6.32 18.05 22.60
CA LYS A 157 -5.04 17.36 22.39
C LYS A 157 -4.42 17.68 21.04
N ARG A 158 -3.13 17.30 20.90
CA ARG A 158 -2.39 17.36 19.64
C ARG A 158 -2.55 16.08 18.85
N VAL A 159 -3.00 16.16 17.61
CA VAL A 159 -3.24 14.99 16.77
C VAL A 159 -2.49 15.08 15.44
N LEU A 160 -1.90 13.97 15.03
CA LEU A 160 -1.32 13.80 13.72
C LEU A 160 -2.46 13.60 12.70
N ILE A 161 -2.45 14.38 11.63
CA ILE A 161 -3.41 14.26 10.53
C ILE A 161 -2.72 13.96 9.21
N ASP A 162 -3.41 13.26 8.32
CA ASP A 162 -2.92 12.92 6.98
C ASP A 162 -3.56 13.74 5.84
N ASP A 163 -4.52 14.61 6.18
CA ASP A 163 -5.20 15.50 5.25
C ASP A 163 -5.50 16.85 5.93
N LEU A 164 -5.04 17.94 5.36
CA LEU A 164 -5.25 19.31 5.88
C LEU A 164 -6.73 19.70 5.97
N ARG A 165 -7.61 19.06 5.20
CA ARG A 165 -9.05 19.31 5.27
C ARG A 165 -9.62 18.94 6.64
N ILE A 166 -9.01 18.01 7.37
CA ILE A 166 -9.44 17.64 8.74
C ILE A 166 -9.36 18.87 9.66
N GLU A 167 -8.23 19.58 9.65
CA GLU A 167 -8.06 20.80 10.44
C GLU A 167 -9.13 21.84 10.10
N LYS A 168 -9.33 22.09 8.78
CA LYS A 168 -10.35 23.04 8.32
C LYS A 168 -11.74 22.66 8.82
N TRP A 169 -12.15 21.40 8.65
CA TRP A 169 -13.48 20.95 9.06
C TRP A 169 -13.69 21.06 10.57
N LEU A 170 -12.67 20.73 11.37
CA LEU A 170 -12.78 20.82 12.83
C LEU A 170 -12.79 22.27 13.34
N THR A 171 -12.09 23.19 12.68
CA THR A 171 -12.07 24.63 13.05
C THR A 171 -13.38 25.35 12.72
N GLU A 172 -14.15 24.87 11.75
CA GLU A 172 -15.47 25.42 11.39
C GLU A 172 -16.57 24.98 12.38
N GLU A 173 -16.30 24.02 13.27
CA GLU A 173 -17.26 23.47 14.23
C GLU A 173 -17.08 24.06 15.64
N THR A 174 -18.17 24.12 16.38
CA THR A 174 -18.15 24.53 17.78
C THR A 174 -18.06 23.35 18.74
N GLY A 175 -17.41 23.54 19.88
CA GLY A 175 -17.38 22.52 20.94
C GLY A 175 -16.37 21.40 20.74
N ILE A 176 -15.39 21.60 19.86
CA ILE A 176 -14.19 20.77 19.68
C ILE A 176 -12.97 21.66 19.63
N ASN A 177 -11.87 21.25 20.23
CA ASN A 177 -10.59 21.94 20.16
C ASN A 177 -9.47 20.91 19.97
N VAL A 178 -8.83 20.90 18.82
CA VAL A 178 -7.77 19.94 18.48
C VAL A 178 -6.62 20.69 17.82
N ASP A 179 -5.39 20.49 18.30
CA ASP A 179 -4.18 21.00 17.64
C ASP A 179 -3.74 20.00 16.56
N CYS A 180 -4.04 20.30 15.31
CA CYS A 180 -3.78 19.43 14.17
C CYS A 180 -2.34 19.58 13.65
N ILE A 181 -1.61 18.48 13.57
CA ILE A 181 -0.23 18.41 13.10
C ILE A 181 -0.19 17.66 11.77
N PHE A 182 0.05 18.36 10.67
CA PHE A 182 0.16 17.75 9.34
C PHE A 182 1.62 17.34 9.07
N ARG A 183 1.91 16.05 9.22
CA ARG A 183 3.23 15.45 9.01
C ARG A 183 3.08 14.08 8.33
N PRO A 184 2.81 14.05 7.00
CA PRO A 184 2.61 12.80 6.25
C PRO A 184 3.82 11.87 6.27
N ASP A 185 5.04 12.41 6.42
CA ASP A 185 6.28 11.66 6.58
C ASP A 185 6.27 10.74 7.81
N LEU A 186 5.61 11.14 8.90
CA LEU A 186 5.50 10.30 10.11
C LEU A 186 4.63 9.07 9.88
N PHE A 187 3.61 9.14 9.02
CA PHE A 187 2.84 7.94 8.65
C PHE A 187 3.71 6.93 7.88
N ASN A 188 4.53 7.41 6.94
CA ASN A 188 5.48 6.54 6.24
C ASN A 188 6.49 5.96 7.24
N GLU A 189 7.02 6.76 8.18
CA GLU A 189 7.94 6.27 9.22
C GLU A 189 7.32 5.17 10.09
N ILE A 190 6.02 5.29 10.42
CA ILE A 190 5.30 4.25 11.16
C ILE A 190 5.20 2.97 10.31
N ARG A 191 4.84 3.09 9.03
CA ARG A 191 4.65 1.96 8.11
C ARG A 191 5.94 1.26 7.67
N MET A 192 7.11 1.92 7.76
CA MET A 192 8.39 1.36 7.33
C MET A 192 8.65 -0.02 7.95
N VAL A 193 8.41 -0.20 9.24
CA VAL A 193 8.63 -1.47 9.96
C VAL A 193 7.31 -2.23 10.03
N LYS A 194 7.26 -3.33 9.30
CA LYS A 194 6.05 -4.13 9.09
C LYS A 194 5.71 -4.97 10.32
N THR A 195 4.44 -5.14 10.58
CA THR A 195 3.92 -6.14 11.52
C THR A 195 3.96 -7.54 10.88
N GLU A 196 3.84 -8.58 11.67
CA GLU A 196 3.74 -9.96 11.16
C GLU A 196 2.56 -10.14 10.20
N ASN A 197 1.42 -9.50 10.48
CA ASN A 197 0.26 -9.54 9.59
C ASN A 197 0.53 -8.89 8.22
N GLU A 198 1.28 -7.80 8.19
CA GLU A 198 1.69 -7.15 6.93
C GLU A 198 2.70 -8.02 6.18
N ILE A 199 3.69 -8.59 6.88
CA ILE A 199 4.70 -9.48 6.28
C ILE A 199 4.04 -10.68 5.59
N GLU A 200 3.04 -11.32 6.22
CA GLU A 200 2.30 -12.41 5.60
C GLU A 200 1.61 -11.98 4.30
N ILE A 201 0.94 -10.82 4.31
CA ILE A 201 0.27 -10.30 3.11
C ILE A 201 1.30 -9.96 2.02
N MET A 202 2.43 -9.38 2.38
CA MET A 202 3.47 -8.98 1.43
C MET A 202 4.21 -10.20 0.83
N LYS A 203 4.37 -11.28 1.59
CA LYS A 203 4.84 -12.56 1.05
C LYS A 203 3.88 -13.09 -0.04
N GLU A 204 2.57 -13.08 0.23
CA GLU A 204 1.56 -13.43 -0.76
C GLU A 204 1.61 -12.49 -1.98
N ALA A 205 1.73 -11.17 -1.77
CA ALA A 205 1.81 -10.19 -2.84
C ALA A 205 3.04 -10.40 -3.74
N ALA A 206 4.22 -10.62 -3.15
CA ALA A 206 5.45 -10.90 -3.88
C ALA A 206 5.32 -12.14 -4.76
N ILE A 207 4.80 -13.25 -4.25
CA ILE A 207 4.63 -14.51 -4.99
C ILE A 207 3.60 -14.35 -6.11
N ILE A 208 2.47 -13.72 -5.85
CA ILE A 208 1.43 -13.49 -6.88
C ILE A 208 1.99 -12.64 -8.01
N ASN A 209 2.72 -11.57 -7.69
CA ASN A 209 3.35 -10.69 -8.67
C ASN A 209 4.41 -11.40 -9.50
N GLU A 210 5.35 -12.10 -8.84
CA GLU A 210 6.37 -12.91 -9.47
C GLU A 210 5.78 -13.91 -10.46
N GLN A 211 4.84 -14.75 -10.01
CA GLN A 211 4.24 -15.79 -10.85
C GLN A 211 3.48 -15.20 -12.05
N SER A 212 2.84 -14.04 -11.87
CA SER A 212 2.11 -13.37 -12.94
C SER A 212 3.05 -12.79 -13.99
N MET A 213 4.17 -12.20 -13.57
CA MET A 213 5.19 -11.69 -14.49
C MET A 213 5.89 -12.84 -15.25
N LEU A 214 6.24 -13.92 -14.55
CA LEU A 214 6.89 -15.07 -15.18
C LEU A 214 5.97 -15.72 -16.22
N ALA A 215 4.67 -15.82 -15.94
CA ALA A 215 3.71 -16.31 -16.91
C ALA A 215 3.63 -15.39 -18.16
N ALA A 216 3.77 -14.06 -17.97
CA ALA A 216 3.82 -13.14 -19.10
C ALA A 216 5.11 -13.27 -19.92
N ILE A 217 6.25 -13.55 -19.26
CA ILE A 217 7.51 -13.87 -19.96
C ILE A 217 7.38 -15.17 -20.75
N ASP A 218 6.77 -16.20 -20.18
CA ASP A 218 6.56 -17.50 -20.86
C ASP A 218 5.57 -17.36 -22.05
N PHE A 219 4.69 -16.35 -22.04
CA PHE A 219 3.82 -16.03 -23.17
C PHE A 219 4.54 -15.26 -24.30
N MET A 220 5.73 -14.74 -24.06
CA MET A 220 6.50 -13.94 -25.00
C MET A 220 6.92 -14.75 -26.23
N ALA A 221 6.68 -14.19 -27.43
CA ALA A 221 7.10 -14.74 -28.72
C ALA A 221 7.49 -13.61 -29.67
N ASP A 222 8.22 -13.95 -30.76
CA ASP A 222 8.56 -12.97 -31.79
C ASP A 222 7.30 -12.31 -32.36
N GLY A 223 7.29 -10.99 -32.42
CA GLY A 223 6.13 -10.19 -32.84
C GLY A 223 5.11 -9.90 -31.74
N THR A 224 5.23 -10.47 -30.54
CA THR A 224 4.36 -10.11 -29.40
C THR A 224 4.62 -8.65 -28.99
N THR A 225 3.57 -7.85 -28.85
CA THR A 225 3.72 -6.46 -28.42
C THR A 225 3.85 -6.38 -26.89
N TRP A 226 4.59 -5.39 -26.39
CA TRP A 226 4.69 -5.13 -24.95
C TRP A 226 3.31 -4.93 -24.31
N LYS A 227 2.37 -4.32 -25.03
CA LYS A 227 0.98 -4.16 -24.55
C LYS A 227 0.24 -5.50 -24.40
N GLN A 228 0.51 -6.48 -25.26
CA GLN A 228 -0.05 -7.83 -25.09
C GLN A 228 0.54 -8.51 -23.85
N LEU A 229 1.84 -8.35 -23.60
CA LEU A 229 2.49 -8.89 -22.38
C LEU A 229 1.92 -8.24 -21.12
N GLU A 230 1.78 -6.92 -21.09
CA GLU A 230 1.17 -6.22 -19.96
C GLU A 230 -0.27 -6.68 -19.72
N ASN A 231 -1.09 -6.76 -20.76
CA ASN A 231 -2.48 -7.25 -20.65
C ASN A 231 -2.54 -8.69 -20.12
N PHE A 232 -1.61 -9.54 -20.55
CA PHE A 232 -1.50 -10.91 -20.06
C PHE A 232 -1.14 -10.93 -18.57
N TYR A 233 -0.14 -10.17 -18.17
CA TYR A 233 0.24 -10.00 -16.77
C TYR A 233 -0.95 -9.53 -15.90
N MET A 234 -1.71 -8.51 -16.36
CA MET A 234 -2.92 -8.03 -15.65
C MET A 234 -3.95 -9.14 -15.44
N SER A 235 -4.15 -9.98 -16.47
CA SER A 235 -5.06 -11.13 -16.40
C SER A 235 -4.57 -12.18 -15.39
N GLU A 236 -3.28 -12.48 -15.40
CA GLU A 236 -2.66 -13.43 -14.49
C GLU A 236 -2.73 -12.97 -13.03
N MET A 237 -2.49 -11.67 -12.79
CA MET A 237 -2.67 -11.06 -11.47
C MET A 237 -4.10 -11.24 -10.96
N ALA A 238 -5.10 -10.93 -11.80
CA ALA A 238 -6.51 -11.08 -11.43
C ALA A 238 -6.89 -12.55 -11.15
N THR A 239 -6.39 -13.48 -11.95
CA THR A 239 -6.62 -14.92 -11.81
C THR A 239 -6.07 -15.47 -10.48
N ARG A 240 -4.95 -14.89 -10.00
CA ARG A 240 -4.32 -15.28 -8.73
C ARG A 240 -4.85 -14.48 -7.51
N GLY A 241 -5.90 -13.67 -7.69
CA GLY A 241 -6.49 -12.88 -6.61
C GLY A 241 -5.71 -11.60 -6.25
N GLY A 242 -4.84 -11.17 -7.15
CA GLY A 242 -4.15 -9.89 -7.09
C GLY A 242 -4.77 -8.84 -8.02
N ARG A 243 -4.12 -7.70 -8.11
CA ARG A 243 -4.42 -6.61 -9.04
C ARG A 243 -3.11 -6.13 -9.66
N GLY A 244 -2.95 -6.25 -10.97
CA GLY A 244 -1.83 -5.63 -11.67
C GLY A 244 -1.94 -4.10 -11.62
N VAL A 245 -0.80 -3.44 -11.42
CA VAL A 245 -0.68 -1.99 -11.50
C VAL A 245 -0.06 -1.61 -12.84
N TYR A 246 1.12 -2.16 -13.12
CA TYR A 246 1.76 -2.09 -14.44
C TYR A 246 2.72 -3.27 -14.62
N MET A 247 3.12 -3.52 -15.86
CA MET A 247 4.31 -4.26 -16.22
C MET A 247 5.03 -3.50 -17.32
N MET A 248 6.17 -2.92 -16.97
CA MET A 248 7.04 -2.26 -17.95
C MET A 248 7.87 -3.29 -18.69
N CYS A 249 8.07 -3.05 -20.00
CA CYS A 249 8.93 -3.84 -20.85
C CYS A 249 9.92 -2.92 -21.57
N GLY A 250 11.17 -3.36 -21.74
CA GLY A 250 12.17 -2.60 -22.46
C GLY A 250 12.70 -1.40 -21.67
N VAL A 251 12.82 -0.25 -22.33
CA VAL A 251 13.33 0.99 -21.76
C VAL A 251 12.18 1.99 -21.59
N GLY A 252 11.72 2.17 -20.36
CA GLY A 252 10.66 3.13 -20.03
C GLY A 252 9.24 2.61 -20.33
N GLU A 253 8.24 3.43 -19.97
CA GLU A 253 6.80 3.10 -19.99
C GLU A 253 6.15 3.10 -21.37
N LEU A 254 6.91 3.11 -22.47
CA LEU A 254 6.32 3.16 -23.79
C LEU A 254 5.76 1.79 -24.19
N PRO A 255 4.45 1.59 -24.26
CA PRO A 255 3.82 0.30 -24.54
C PRO A 255 3.89 -0.05 -26.05
N ASN A 256 4.80 0.52 -26.79
CA ASN A 256 4.85 0.47 -28.24
C ASN A 256 5.91 -0.49 -28.80
N GLY A 257 6.64 -1.18 -27.92
CA GLY A 257 7.65 -2.14 -28.31
C GLY A 257 7.03 -3.44 -28.83
N ILE A 258 7.81 -4.12 -29.66
CA ILE A 258 7.54 -5.46 -30.19
C ILE A 258 8.71 -6.34 -29.79
N CYS A 259 8.43 -7.53 -29.26
CA CYS A 259 9.45 -8.52 -28.96
C CYS A 259 10.05 -9.06 -30.25
N LYS A 260 11.38 -9.17 -30.28
CA LYS A 260 12.11 -9.72 -31.41
C LYS A 260 13.15 -10.71 -30.95
N GLU A 261 13.37 -11.73 -31.75
CA GLU A 261 14.39 -12.74 -31.49
C GLU A 261 15.78 -12.09 -31.28
N GLY A 262 16.47 -12.51 -30.22
CA GLY A 262 17.81 -12.04 -29.88
C GLY A 262 17.89 -10.66 -29.21
N GLU A 263 16.80 -9.89 -29.11
CA GLU A 263 16.77 -8.61 -28.43
C GLU A 263 16.57 -8.77 -26.91
N PRO A 264 17.37 -8.12 -26.06
CA PRO A 264 17.17 -8.15 -24.61
C PRO A 264 15.95 -7.33 -24.22
N ILE A 265 15.11 -7.92 -23.37
CA ILE A 265 13.92 -7.26 -22.84
C ILE A 265 13.99 -7.31 -21.31
N MET A 266 13.93 -6.15 -20.68
CA MET A 266 13.69 -6.06 -19.25
C MET A 266 12.20 -6.09 -18.96
N PHE A 267 11.86 -6.61 -17.82
CA PHE A 267 10.52 -6.62 -17.24
C PHE A 267 10.59 -6.06 -15.83
N ASP A 268 9.68 -5.18 -15.52
CA ASP A 268 9.48 -4.58 -14.22
C ASP A 268 7.97 -4.56 -13.95
N ALA A 269 7.55 -5.35 -12.96
CA ALA A 269 6.14 -5.60 -12.69
C ALA A 269 5.76 -5.24 -11.28
N LEU A 270 4.79 -4.34 -11.17
CA LEU A 270 4.17 -3.91 -9.93
C LEU A 270 2.73 -4.42 -9.84
N GLY A 271 2.45 -5.17 -8.79
CA GLY A 271 1.11 -5.66 -8.52
C GLY A 271 0.71 -5.49 -7.06
N GLN A 272 -0.54 -5.72 -6.76
CA GLN A 272 -1.08 -5.62 -5.41
C GLN A 272 -1.85 -6.88 -5.00
N HIS A 273 -1.65 -7.31 -3.77
CA HIS A 273 -2.54 -8.24 -3.07
C HIS A 273 -2.98 -7.62 -1.74
N LYS A 274 -4.30 -7.60 -1.48
CA LYS A 274 -4.86 -6.92 -0.28
C LYS A 274 -4.28 -5.52 -0.06
N ARG A 275 -4.08 -4.76 -1.15
CA ARG A 275 -3.52 -3.40 -1.20
C ARG A 275 -2.02 -3.27 -0.96
N TYR A 276 -1.33 -4.31 -0.53
CA TYR A 276 0.13 -4.33 -0.44
C TYR A 276 0.75 -4.65 -1.79
N HIS A 277 1.85 -3.98 -2.10
CA HIS A 277 2.56 -4.16 -3.34
C HIS A 277 3.48 -5.38 -3.29
N GLY A 278 3.56 -6.09 -4.42
CA GLY A 278 4.66 -6.93 -4.80
C GLY A 278 5.37 -6.24 -5.97
N ASP A 279 6.68 -6.23 -5.95
CA ASP A 279 7.52 -5.57 -6.92
C ASP A 279 8.64 -6.52 -7.35
N PHE A 280 8.82 -6.70 -8.67
CA PHE A 280 9.65 -7.78 -9.17
C PHE A 280 10.15 -7.48 -10.58
N GLY A 281 11.48 -7.60 -10.78
CA GLY A 281 12.12 -7.34 -12.05
C GLY A 281 13.03 -8.47 -12.53
N ARG A 282 12.92 -8.82 -13.80
CA ARG A 282 13.80 -9.78 -14.50
C ARG A 282 14.05 -9.32 -15.93
N CYS A 283 14.89 -10.05 -16.63
CA CYS A 283 15.08 -9.91 -18.07
C CYS A 283 14.94 -11.25 -18.78
N ALA A 284 14.57 -11.16 -20.04
CA ALA A 284 14.44 -12.33 -20.90
C ALA A 284 14.86 -12.00 -22.35
N VAL A 285 15.02 -13.05 -23.13
CA VAL A 285 15.33 -12.98 -24.58
C VAL A 285 14.55 -14.07 -25.30
N ILE A 286 14.11 -13.82 -26.52
CA ILE A 286 13.59 -14.86 -27.40
C ILE A 286 14.78 -15.53 -28.10
N GLY A 287 14.88 -16.86 -28.01
CA GLY A 287 16.01 -17.61 -28.55
C GLY A 287 17.27 -17.47 -27.69
N TYR A 288 18.44 -17.33 -28.29
CA TYR A 288 19.73 -17.34 -27.61
C TYR A 288 20.21 -15.93 -27.24
N PRO A 289 20.65 -15.68 -26.00
CA PRO A 289 21.19 -14.40 -25.61
C PRO A 289 22.54 -14.15 -26.31
N SER A 290 22.82 -12.91 -26.72
CA SER A 290 24.11 -12.51 -27.20
C SER A 290 25.15 -12.51 -26.06
N GLN A 291 26.47 -12.53 -26.42
CA GLN A 291 27.56 -12.43 -25.44
C GLN A 291 27.45 -11.14 -24.59
N LEU A 292 27.11 -10.02 -25.22
CA LEU A 292 26.90 -8.74 -24.53
C LEU A 292 25.75 -8.81 -23.50
N HIS A 293 24.70 -9.58 -23.80
CA HIS A 293 23.58 -9.81 -22.92
C HIS A 293 23.99 -10.60 -21.68
N ILE A 294 24.71 -11.71 -21.91
CA ILE A 294 25.25 -12.56 -20.84
C ILE A 294 26.18 -11.76 -19.91
N GLU A 295 27.09 -10.95 -20.47
CA GLU A 295 28.04 -10.16 -19.69
C GLU A 295 27.37 -9.13 -18.80
N ARG A 296 26.35 -8.41 -19.30
CA ARG A 296 25.62 -7.41 -18.51
C ARG A 296 24.74 -8.05 -17.46
N HIS A 297 24.11 -9.16 -17.81
CA HIS A 297 23.34 -9.93 -16.84
C HIS A 297 24.25 -10.46 -15.72
N GLN A 298 25.42 -11.01 -16.05
CA GLN A 298 26.39 -11.46 -15.06
C GLN A 298 26.86 -10.30 -14.15
N ALA A 299 27.06 -9.11 -14.71
CA ALA A 299 27.44 -7.94 -13.91
C ALA A 299 26.37 -7.57 -12.87
N ILE A 300 25.08 -7.70 -13.21
CA ILE A 300 23.99 -7.48 -12.24
C ILE A 300 24.00 -8.58 -11.16
N LEU A 301 24.27 -9.83 -11.52
CA LEU A 301 24.39 -10.92 -10.53
C LEU A 301 25.53 -10.67 -9.54
N GLU A 302 26.69 -10.19 -10.01
CA GLU A 302 27.79 -9.77 -9.14
C GLU A 302 27.40 -8.61 -8.23
N GLY A 303 26.60 -7.67 -8.76
CA GLY A 303 26.00 -6.59 -7.96
C GLY A 303 25.06 -7.10 -6.87
N TRP A 304 24.28 -8.12 -7.17
CA TRP A 304 23.41 -8.75 -6.18
C TRP A 304 24.22 -9.45 -5.07
N GLU A 305 25.26 -10.20 -5.44
CA GLU A 305 26.14 -10.82 -4.45
C GLU A 305 26.77 -9.76 -3.54
N LYS A 306 27.16 -8.61 -4.10
CA LYS A 306 27.66 -7.47 -3.31
C LYS A 306 26.61 -6.87 -2.40
N ALA A 307 25.36 -6.73 -2.85
CA ALA A 307 24.26 -6.20 -2.04
C ALA A 307 24.05 -7.00 -0.75
N LYS A 308 24.17 -8.34 -0.81
CA LYS A 308 23.95 -9.22 0.34
C LYS A 308 24.81 -8.89 1.57
N GLU A 309 25.99 -8.30 1.38
CA GLU A 309 26.89 -7.91 2.48
C GLU A 309 26.24 -6.83 3.38
N PHE A 310 25.31 -6.06 2.83
CA PHE A 310 24.69 -4.89 3.44
C PHE A 310 23.20 -5.08 3.79
N LEU A 311 22.58 -6.21 3.45
CA LEU A 311 21.18 -6.50 3.72
C LEU A 311 20.98 -6.96 5.17
N LYS A 312 21.19 -6.04 6.12
CA LYS A 312 21.05 -6.29 7.56
C LYS A 312 20.77 -4.98 8.31
N PRO A 313 20.23 -5.04 9.53
CA PRO A 313 20.00 -3.84 10.34
C PRO A 313 21.26 -2.98 10.49
N GLY A 314 21.09 -1.66 10.41
CA GLY A 314 22.16 -0.65 10.53
C GLY A 314 22.81 -0.22 9.22
N SER A 315 22.71 -0.98 8.13
CA SER A 315 23.09 -0.51 6.79
C SER A 315 22.12 0.56 6.29
N THR A 316 22.54 1.40 5.34
CA THR A 316 21.67 2.44 4.77
C THR A 316 21.39 2.18 3.29
N TYR A 317 20.28 2.73 2.78
CA TYR A 317 19.94 2.68 1.35
C TYR A 317 21.07 3.23 0.48
N ASP A 318 21.64 4.39 0.86
CA ASP A 318 22.75 4.99 0.12
C ASP A 318 24.00 4.10 0.11
N GLN A 319 24.29 3.44 1.25
CA GLN A 319 25.41 2.52 1.34
C GLN A 319 25.24 1.34 0.36
N ILE A 320 24.08 0.69 0.35
CA ILE A 320 23.79 -0.40 -0.58
C ILE A 320 23.92 0.08 -2.02
N SER A 321 23.26 1.19 -2.35
CA SER A 321 23.25 1.78 -3.69
C SER A 321 24.67 2.10 -4.19
N GLN A 322 25.49 2.75 -3.36
CA GLN A 322 26.85 3.13 -3.70
C GLN A 322 27.80 1.94 -3.83
N GLU A 323 27.78 1.02 -2.88
CA GLU A 323 28.68 -0.13 -2.87
C GLU A 323 28.41 -1.06 -4.05
N VAL A 324 27.14 -1.34 -4.35
CA VAL A 324 26.75 -2.14 -5.52
C VAL A 324 27.14 -1.44 -6.82
N GLY A 325 26.80 -0.15 -6.96
CA GLY A 325 27.15 0.61 -8.16
C GLY A 325 28.64 0.70 -8.41
N ASN A 326 29.45 0.93 -7.35
CA ASN A 326 30.90 0.96 -7.44
C ASN A 326 31.46 -0.42 -7.83
N HIS A 327 30.91 -1.49 -7.27
CA HIS A 327 31.34 -2.85 -7.59
C HIS A 327 31.12 -3.16 -9.07
N ILE A 328 29.92 -2.96 -9.60
CA ILE A 328 29.63 -3.22 -11.02
C ILE A 328 30.51 -2.36 -11.95
N ARG A 329 30.74 -1.10 -11.64
CA ARG A 329 31.64 -0.24 -12.42
C ARG A 329 33.09 -0.74 -12.38
N SER A 330 33.55 -1.30 -11.27
CA SER A 330 34.88 -1.86 -11.14
C SER A 330 35.11 -3.11 -12.02
N LEU A 331 34.03 -3.80 -12.40
CA LEU A 331 34.05 -4.92 -13.36
C LEU A 331 34.17 -4.46 -14.84
N GLY A 332 34.25 -3.15 -15.08
CA GLY A 332 34.40 -2.58 -16.42
C GLY A 332 33.10 -1.94 -16.98
N PHE A 333 32.00 -2.00 -16.29
CA PHE A 333 30.70 -1.45 -16.73
C PHE A 333 30.51 -0.01 -16.23
N SER A 334 31.34 0.92 -16.73
CA SER A 334 31.40 2.31 -16.26
C SER A 334 30.10 3.09 -16.45
N SER A 335 29.23 2.67 -17.37
CA SER A 335 27.92 3.26 -17.65
C SER A 335 26.84 2.84 -16.64
N PHE A 336 27.09 1.84 -15.80
CA PHE A 336 26.11 1.36 -14.84
C PHE A 336 25.76 2.45 -13.82
N ARG A 337 24.48 2.73 -13.65
CA ARG A 337 23.96 3.63 -12.62
C ARG A 337 23.76 2.88 -11.31
N ASN A 338 23.85 3.60 -10.20
CA ASN A 338 23.60 3.00 -8.91
C ASN A 338 22.18 2.41 -8.84
N PRO A 339 22.02 1.26 -8.17
CA PRO A 339 20.70 0.70 -7.91
C PRO A 339 19.80 1.66 -7.14
N VAL A 340 18.52 1.53 -7.35
CA VAL A 340 17.51 2.20 -6.51
C VAL A 340 17.14 1.27 -5.36
N VAL A 341 17.20 1.76 -4.13
CA VAL A 341 16.72 1.05 -2.94
C VAL A 341 15.55 1.83 -2.38
N HIS A 342 14.44 1.16 -2.14
CA HIS A 342 13.24 1.80 -1.58
C HIS A 342 12.44 0.84 -0.72
N GLY A 343 11.69 1.39 0.24
CA GLY A 343 10.71 0.64 1.01
C GLY A 343 9.49 0.30 0.18
N LEU A 344 8.89 -0.86 0.46
CA LEU A 344 7.70 -1.35 -0.20
C LEU A 344 6.59 -1.60 0.84
N GLY A 345 5.35 -1.36 0.46
CA GLY A 345 4.23 -1.56 1.37
C GLY A 345 2.87 -1.27 0.74
N LEU A 346 2.06 -0.47 1.43
CA LEU A 346 0.80 0.05 0.90
C LEU A 346 1.01 1.09 -0.20
N GLU A 347 2.15 1.74 -0.22
CA GLU A 347 2.64 2.53 -1.36
C GLU A 347 3.80 1.79 -2.03
N HIS A 348 4.00 2.02 -3.33
CA HIS A 348 5.13 1.48 -4.08
C HIS A 348 6.46 1.93 -3.46
N THR A 349 6.59 3.22 -3.15
CA THR A 349 7.70 3.76 -2.36
C THR A 349 7.14 4.19 -1.01
N ASP A 350 7.17 3.27 -0.03
CA ASP A 350 6.55 3.46 1.29
C ASP A 350 7.57 3.94 2.33
N ASP A 351 8.37 4.93 1.93
CA ASP A 351 9.41 5.57 2.74
C ASP A 351 9.04 7.01 3.11
N PRO A 352 9.54 7.53 4.25
CA PRO A 352 9.47 8.95 4.55
C PRO A 352 10.07 9.80 3.43
N LYS A 353 9.33 10.83 3.02
CA LYS A 353 9.75 11.79 2.00
C LYS A 353 10.03 13.14 2.65
N SER A 354 10.95 13.92 2.07
CA SER A 354 11.17 15.29 2.52
C SER A 354 9.89 16.13 2.37
N ILE A 355 9.49 16.79 3.44
CA ILE A 355 8.37 17.76 3.46
C ILE A 355 8.86 19.21 3.45
N GLY A 356 10.19 19.42 3.41
CA GLY A 356 10.81 20.74 3.41
C GLY A 356 10.84 21.42 2.03
N THR A 357 11.91 22.15 1.78
CA THR A 357 12.12 22.93 0.54
C THR A 357 12.24 22.09 -0.73
N GLN A 358 12.46 20.78 -0.59
CA GLN A 358 12.50 19.81 -1.68
C GLN A 358 11.48 18.71 -1.41
N PRO A 359 10.18 18.96 -1.61
CA PRO A 359 9.15 17.97 -1.33
C PRO A 359 9.30 16.74 -2.24
N GLY A 360 9.04 15.56 -1.69
CA GLY A 360 9.10 14.30 -2.41
C GLY A 360 10.50 13.72 -2.63
N VAL A 361 11.57 14.41 -2.20
CA VAL A 361 12.92 13.83 -2.25
C VAL A 361 13.02 12.67 -1.25
N LYS A 362 13.48 11.54 -1.74
CA LYS A 362 13.74 10.35 -0.91
C LYS A 362 14.85 10.66 0.11
N ILE A 363 14.62 10.24 1.34
CA ILE A 363 15.61 10.32 2.41
C ILE A 363 16.20 8.93 2.58
N SER A 364 17.52 8.82 2.56
CA SER A 364 18.19 7.54 2.83
C SER A 364 17.82 7.04 4.22
N GLN A 365 17.34 5.78 4.27
CA GLN A 365 16.89 5.15 5.51
C GLN A 365 17.94 4.17 6.02
N SER A 366 18.03 4.03 7.33
CA SER A 366 18.76 2.94 7.97
C SER A 366 17.87 1.71 8.07
N LEU A 367 18.38 0.55 7.69
CA LEU A 367 17.64 -0.70 7.77
C LEU A 367 17.36 -1.09 9.22
N GLU A 368 16.12 -1.44 9.49
CA GLU A 368 15.65 -2.02 10.74
C GLU A 368 15.03 -3.41 10.46
N LYS A 369 15.05 -4.28 11.45
CA LYS A 369 14.30 -5.55 11.39
C LYS A 369 12.84 -5.29 10.99
N ASN A 370 12.28 -6.18 10.17
CA ASN A 370 10.92 -6.13 9.64
C ASN A 370 10.65 -4.99 8.65
N MET A 371 11.69 -4.28 8.16
CA MET A 371 11.54 -3.49 6.95
C MET A 371 11.44 -4.42 5.74
N ILE A 372 10.58 -4.05 4.79
CA ILE A 372 10.52 -4.70 3.48
C ILE A 372 10.91 -3.64 2.45
N ILE A 373 11.94 -3.97 1.69
CA ILE A 373 12.56 -3.09 0.71
C ILE A 373 12.68 -3.80 -0.63
N ASN A 374 12.81 -3.01 -1.70
CA ASN A 374 13.24 -3.47 -3.00
C ASN A 374 14.63 -2.98 -3.33
N ILE A 375 15.36 -3.79 -4.10
CA ILE A 375 16.61 -3.41 -4.74
C ILE A 375 16.42 -3.56 -6.22
N ASP A 376 16.35 -2.45 -6.90
CA ASP A 376 16.06 -2.32 -8.31
C ASP A 376 17.36 -1.97 -9.07
N MET A 377 17.82 -2.87 -9.96
CA MET A 377 19.09 -2.81 -10.68
C MET A 377 18.88 -2.85 -12.21
N PRO A 378 18.30 -1.81 -12.82
CA PRO A 378 18.23 -1.72 -14.27
C PRO A 378 19.59 -1.36 -14.85
N PHE A 379 20.04 -2.13 -15.83
CA PHE A 379 21.21 -1.81 -16.63
C PHE A 379 20.78 -1.56 -18.06
N THR A 380 20.68 -0.30 -18.43
CA THR A 380 20.14 0.16 -19.71
C THR A 380 21.19 0.98 -20.47
N GLU A 381 21.39 0.66 -21.73
CA GLU A 381 22.25 1.43 -22.66
C GLU A 381 21.54 1.67 -23.97
N ILE A 382 21.42 2.93 -24.37
CA ILE A 382 20.83 3.29 -25.68
C ILE A 382 21.67 2.67 -26.79
N GLY A 383 21.01 1.99 -27.74
CA GLY A 383 21.65 1.29 -28.84
C GLY A 383 21.95 -0.18 -28.59
N TRP A 384 21.78 -0.63 -27.34
CA TRP A 384 21.91 -2.04 -27.02
C TRP A 384 20.59 -2.61 -26.44
N GLY A 385 20.03 -2.01 -25.38
CA GLY A 385 18.85 -2.50 -24.69
C GLY A 385 19.01 -2.45 -23.18
N SER A 386 18.37 -3.37 -22.47
CA SER A 386 18.46 -3.44 -21.02
C SER A 386 18.37 -4.85 -20.45
N VAL A 387 19.02 -5.05 -19.32
CA VAL A 387 18.79 -6.16 -18.39
C VAL A 387 18.36 -5.60 -17.06
N HIS A 388 17.61 -6.38 -16.29
CA HIS A 388 17.04 -5.94 -15.02
C HIS A 388 17.01 -7.08 -14.03
N MET A 389 17.22 -6.75 -12.78
CA MET A 389 16.97 -7.62 -11.65
C MET A 389 16.44 -6.78 -10.50
N GLU A 390 15.34 -7.20 -9.95
CA GLU A 390 14.69 -6.58 -8.81
C GLU A 390 14.03 -7.63 -7.95
N ASP A 391 14.25 -7.55 -6.65
CA ASP A 391 13.64 -8.45 -5.66
C ASP A 391 13.17 -7.70 -4.42
N THR A 392 12.07 -8.20 -3.87
CA THR A 392 11.52 -7.76 -2.57
C THR A 392 12.20 -8.53 -1.44
N ILE A 393 12.72 -7.80 -0.47
CA ILE A 393 13.58 -8.27 0.62
C ILE A 393 12.98 -7.91 1.97
N LEU A 394 12.83 -8.89 2.85
CA LEU A 394 12.53 -8.69 4.27
C LEU A 394 13.83 -8.65 5.09
N ILE A 395 14.05 -7.60 5.84
CA ILE A 395 15.18 -7.49 6.77
C ILE A 395 14.87 -8.26 8.05
N THR A 396 15.77 -9.19 8.42
CA THR A 396 15.67 -10.03 9.62
C THR A 396 16.52 -9.48 10.78
N ASP A 397 16.73 -10.25 11.84
CA ASP A 397 17.53 -9.81 13.00
C ASP A 397 19.01 -9.55 12.65
N ASP A 398 19.57 -10.34 11.74
CA ASP A 398 21.00 -10.34 11.43
C ASP A 398 21.32 -10.45 9.92
N GLY A 399 20.27 -10.40 9.08
CA GLY A 399 20.39 -10.54 7.64
C GLY A 399 19.08 -10.23 6.93
N PHE A 400 18.71 -11.07 5.98
CA PHE A 400 17.52 -10.87 5.15
C PHE A 400 16.90 -12.20 4.69
N GLU A 401 15.62 -12.11 4.29
CA GLU A 401 14.87 -13.13 3.57
C GLU A 401 14.39 -12.53 2.24
N ARG A 402 14.66 -13.22 1.13
CA ARG A 402 14.08 -12.84 -0.16
C ARG A 402 12.66 -13.35 -0.24
N LEU A 403 11.70 -12.49 -0.58
CA LEU A 403 10.28 -12.87 -0.65
C LEU A 403 9.88 -13.48 -1.99
N SER A 404 10.66 -13.23 -3.05
CA SER A 404 10.54 -13.90 -4.34
C SER A 404 11.23 -15.26 -4.33
N THR A 405 10.77 -16.20 -5.16
CA THR A 405 11.29 -17.58 -5.23
C THR A 405 12.01 -17.88 -6.53
N ALA A 406 11.78 -17.08 -7.57
CA ALA A 406 12.42 -17.26 -8.87
C ALA A 406 13.94 -17.16 -8.78
N ASP A 407 14.62 -17.98 -9.56
CA ASP A 407 16.06 -17.88 -9.71
C ASP A 407 16.47 -16.60 -10.47
N PHE A 408 17.76 -16.38 -10.58
CA PHE A 408 18.35 -15.24 -11.28
C PHE A 408 18.80 -15.59 -12.71
N SER A 409 18.38 -16.70 -13.26
CA SER A 409 18.77 -17.08 -14.62
C SER A 409 18.24 -16.09 -15.65
N LEU A 410 19.05 -15.80 -16.66
CA LEU A 410 18.57 -15.10 -17.84
C LEU A 410 17.57 -16.02 -18.57
N ARG A 411 16.32 -15.60 -18.62
CA ARG A 411 15.26 -16.42 -19.21
C ARG A 411 15.34 -16.40 -20.74
N SER A 412 15.12 -17.57 -21.33
CA SER A 412 15.01 -17.74 -22.77
C SER A 412 13.64 -18.37 -23.07
N SER A 413 12.84 -17.74 -23.91
CA SER A 413 11.55 -18.26 -24.39
C SER A 413 11.68 -18.82 -25.82
#